data_775b1fa03d66402abd868a2289c3f3a5
#
_entry.id   775b1fa03d66402abd868a2289c3f3a5
#
_cell.length_a   1.000
_cell.length_b   1.000
_cell.length_c   1.000
_cell.angle_alpha   90.00
_cell.angle_beta   90.00
_cell.angle_gamma   90.00
#
_symmetry.space_group_name_H-M   'P 1'
#
loop_
_entity.id
_entity.type
_entity.pdbx_description
1 polymer ?
#
loop_
_entity_poly.entity_id
_entity_poly.type
_entity_poly.pdbx_seq_one_letter_code
_entity_poly.pdbx_strand_id
1 'polypeptide(L)'
;KKSDWEIRTQDRRFSLIESHKSKQKFQLRPDIVIQNENIIMDTKWKIIDETDEAGNYGISQADMYQLYVYAQKYRSKKLYLIYPQTDKFLSPSIAPFYYNT
;
A
#
# COMPACT_ATOMS: atom_id res chain seq x y z
N LYS A 1 -12.05 -0.76 -25.69
CA LYS A 1 -10.66 -1.11 -25.72
C LYS A 1 -10.16 -1.50 -24.32
N LYS A 2 -9.41 -2.54 -24.25
CA LYS A 2 -8.89 -2.96 -22.97
C LYS A 2 -7.68 -2.12 -22.59
N SER A 3 -7.55 -1.84 -21.34
CA SER A 3 -6.41 -1.06 -20.87
C SER A 3 -5.14 -1.91 -20.90
N ASP A 4 -4.04 -1.27 -21.16
CA ASP A 4 -2.73 -1.90 -21.24
C ASP A 4 -1.97 -1.60 -19.96
N TRP A 5 -2.45 -2.15 -18.86
CA TRP A 5 -1.83 -1.94 -17.56
C TRP A 5 -0.54 -2.73 -17.48
N GLU A 6 0.50 -2.05 -17.04
CA GLU A 6 1.78 -2.70 -16.77
C GLU A 6 1.82 -3.09 -15.31
N ILE A 7 1.46 -4.34 -15.04
CA ILE A 7 1.32 -4.84 -13.68
C ILE A 7 2.55 -5.63 -13.29
N ARG A 8 3.10 -5.31 -12.12
CA ARG A 8 4.16 -6.08 -11.48
C ARG A 8 3.66 -6.59 -10.15
N THR A 9 3.97 -7.84 -9.84
CA THR A 9 3.62 -8.43 -8.56
C THR A 9 4.90 -8.70 -7.79
N GLN A 10 4.84 -8.51 -6.46
CA GLN A 10 5.99 -8.75 -5.58
C GLN A 10 7.23 -8.02 -6.08
N ASP A 11 7.05 -6.76 -6.47
CA ASP A 11 8.12 -5.94 -7.03
C ASP A 11 9.24 -5.74 -6.01
N ARG A 12 10.48 -5.90 -6.43
CA ARG A 12 11.66 -5.84 -5.56
C ARG A 12 12.69 -4.84 -6.03
N ARG A 13 12.29 -3.88 -6.85
CA ARG A 13 13.24 -2.94 -7.45
C ARG A 13 13.84 -1.97 -6.46
N PHE A 14 13.15 -1.67 -5.37
CA PHE A 14 13.58 -0.63 -4.44
C PHE A 14 13.83 -1.17 -3.04
N SER A 15 14.73 -0.49 -2.34
CA SER A 15 15.02 -0.75 -0.93
C SER A 15 14.89 0.55 -0.16
N LEU A 16 14.54 0.46 1.13
CA LEU A 16 14.47 1.65 1.97
C LEU A 16 15.85 2.27 2.13
N ILE A 17 16.84 1.43 2.39
CA ILE A 17 18.22 1.87 2.55
C ILE A 17 18.98 1.48 1.29
N GLU A 18 19.53 2.47 0.60
CA GLU A 18 20.20 2.23 -0.67
C GLU A 18 21.62 1.72 -0.49
N SER A 19 22.28 2.09 0.59
CA SER A 19 23.63 1.64 0.82
C SER A 19 23.99 1.58 2.29
N HIS A 20 24.38 0.39 2.73
CA HIS A 20 25.02 0.17 4.02
C HIS A 20 26.13 -0.85 3.78
N LYS A 21 27.37 -0.41 3.94
CA LYS A 21 28.54 -1.22 3.61
C LYS A 21 28.44 -1.76 2.20
N SER A 22 28.03 -0.89 1.27
CA SER A 22 27.84 -1.17 -0.17
C SER A 22 26.73 -2.15 -0.47
N LYS A 23 25.77 -2.32 0.44
CA LYS A 23 24.64 -3.23 0.24
C LYS A 23 23.33 -2.51 0.47
N GLN A 24 22.32 -2.86 -0.31
CA GLN A 24 20.97 -2.41 -0.07
C GLN A 24 20.37 -3.15 1.11
N LYS A 25 19.54 -2.47 1.87
CA LYS A 25 18.91 -3.04 3.06
C LYS A 25 17.43 -2.71 3.06
N PHE A 26 16.64 -3.58 3.67
CA PHE A 26 15.20 -3.41 3.83
C PHE A 26 14.53 -3.27 2.48
N GLN A 27 14.59 -4.34 1.71
CA GLN A 27 13.97 -4.38 0.39
C GLN A 27 12.46 -4.16 0.50
N LEU A 28 11.93 -3.32 -0.38
CA LEU A 28 10.50 -3.07 -0.46
C LEU A 28 9.87 -4.08 -1.40
N ARG A 29 8.66 -4.53 -1.06
CA ARG A 29 8.01 -5.55 -1.85
C ARG A 29 6.49 -5.40 -1.83
N PRO A 30 5.96 -4.33 -2.46
CA PRO A 30 4.51 -4.19 -2.58
C PRO A 30 3.92 -5.34 -3.40
N ASP A 31 2.72 -5.74 -3.06
CA ASP A 31 2.09 -6.88 -3.72
C ASP A 31 1.81 -6.61 -5.19
N ILE A 32 1.29 -5.43 -5.50
CA ILE A 32 0.90 -5.08 -6.86
C ILE A 32 1.33 -3.65 -7.17
N VAL A 33 2.00 -3.48 -8.30
CA VAL A 33 2.36 -2.16 -8.83
C VAL A 33 1.78 -2.06 -10.24
N ILE A 34 0.95 -1.04 -10.47
CA ILE A 34 0.48 -0.72 -11.80
C ILE A 34 1.32 0.46 -12.28
N GLN A 35 2.33 0.14 -13.04
CA GLN A 35 3.45 1.04 -13.31
C GLN A 35 3.05 2.26 -14.12
N ASN A 36 2.28 2.05 -15.17
CA ASN A 36 1.88 3.13 -16.06
C ASN A 36 0.79 4.03 -15.46
N GLU A 37 0.21 3.65 -14.32
CA GLU A 37 -0.79 4.46 -13.63
C GLU A 37 -0.29 4.99 -12.29
N ASN A 38 0.92 4.63 -11.89
CA ASN A 38 1.50 5.01 -10.61
C ASN A 38 0.64 4.60 -9.43
N ILE A 39 0.12 3.38 -9.48
CA ILE A 39 -0.74 2.84 -8.43
C ILE A 39 -0.01 1.71 -7.73
N ILE A 40 -0.10 1.70 -6.40
CA ILE A 40 0.42 0.61 -5.59
C ILE A 40 -0.72 0.05 -4.75
N MET A 41 -0.81 -1.26 -4.72
CA MET A 41 -1.79 -1.98 -3.90
C MET A 41 -1.05 -2.98 -3.02
N ASP A 42 -1.48 -3.07 -1.77
CA ASP A 42 -0.90 -4.01 -0.84
C ASP A 42 -2.02 -4.68 -0.07
N THR A 43 -1.93 -6.00 0.07
CA THR A 43 -2.95 -6.77 0.77
C THR A 43 -2.52 -7.00 2.20
N LYS A 44 -3.49 -6.90 3.11
CA LYS A 44 -3.26 -7.11 4.53
C LYS A 44 -4.29 -8.09 5.07
N TRP A 45 -3.82 -9.21 5.58
CA TRP A 45 -4.69 -10.26 6.11
C TRP A 45 -5.02 -9.96 7.57
N LYS A 46 -5.66 -8.80 7.78
CA LYS A 46 -6.05 -8.32 9.10
C LYS A 46 -7.51 -7.92 9.07
N ILE A 47 -8.16 -7.97 10.22
CA ILE A 47 -9.55 -7.56 10.34
C ILE A 47 -9.61 -6.09 10.68
N ILE A 48 -10.37 -5.33 9.90
CA ILE A 48 -10.64 -3.92 10.19
C ILE A 48 -12.14 -3.75 10.45
N ASP A 49 -12.49 -2.67 11.11
CA ASP A 49 -13.87 -2.38 11.50
C ASP A 49 -14.27 -1.02 10.91
N GLU A 50 -15.16 -1.05 9.93
CA GLU A 50 -15.55 0.16 9.19
C GLU A 50 -16.29 1.16 10.08
N THR A 51 -16.76 0.76 11.26
CA THR A 51 -17.48 1.66 12.17
C THR A 51 -16.56 2.29 13.22
N ASP A 52 -15.31 1.88 13.30
CA ASP A 52 -14.38 2.35 14.33
C ASP A 52 -13.50 3.49 13.82
N GLU A 53 -14.12 4.60 13.47
CA GLU A 53 -13.37 5.74 12.93
C GLU A 53 -12.36 6.28 13.93
N ALA A 54 -12.72 6.37 15.21
CA ALA A 54 -11.83 6.90 16.23
C ALA A 54 -10.58 6.04 16.40
N GLY A 55 -10.68 4.74 16.17
CA GLY A 55 -9.54 3.82 16.23
C GLY A 55 -8.90 3.58 14.87
N ASN A 56 -9.12 4.49 13.93
CA ASN A 56 -8.60 4.37 12.57
C ASN A 56 -8.97 3.04 11.94
N TYR A 57 -10.17 2.55 12.24
CA TYR A 57 -10.73 1.31 11.69
C TYR A 57 -9.90 0.07 12.03
N GLY A 58 -8.96 0.17 12.96
CA GLY A 58 -8.05 -0.93 13.27
C GLY A 58 -6.87 -1.04 12.30
N ILE A 59 -6.71 -0.05 11.44
CA ILE A 59 -5.57 -0.02 10.50
C ILE A 59 -4.29 0.24 11.30
N SER A 60 -3.28 -0.57 11.06
CA SER A 60 -2.02 -0.47 11.78
C SER A 60 -1.24 0.76 11.33
N GLN A 61 -0.67 1.48 12.30
CA GLN A 61 0.20 2.61 12.01
C GLN A 61 1.42 2.16 11.19
N ALA A 62 1.95 0.99 11.50
CA ALA A 62 3.08 0.45 10.76
C ALA A 62 2.72 0.19 9.30
N ASP A 63 1.50 -0.28 9.03
CA ASP A 63 1.05 -0.50 7.65
C ASP A 63 0.93 0.82 6.90
N MET A 64 0.47 1.87 7.58
CA MET A 64 0.39 3.20 6.96
C MET A 64 1.77 3.78 6.68
N TYR A 65 2.71 3.58 7.59
CA TYR A 65 4.09 4.05 7.36
C TYR A 65 4.74 3.30 6.21
N GLN A 66 4.49 2.00 6.11
CA GLN A 66 5.00 1.21 4.98
C GLN A 66 4.46 1.75 3.66
N LEU A 67 3.17 2.05 3.64
CA LEU A 67 2.52 2.58 2.44
C LEU A 67 3.14 3.92 2.06
N TYR A 68 3.43 4.77 3.03
CA TYR A 68 4.08 6.05 2.78
C TYR A 68 5.46 5.84 2.15
N VAL A 69 6.23 4.89 2.67
CA VAL A 69 7.55 4.60 2.10
C VAL A 69 7.41 4.13 0.65
N TYR A 70 6.43 3.27 0.37
CA TYR A 70 6.15 2.86 -1.01
C TYR A 70 5.86 4.08 -1.89
N ALA A 71 5.03 5.00 -1.39
CA ALA A 71 4.67 6.20 -2.15
C ALA A 71 5.91 7.00 -2.53
N GLN A 72 6.83 7.17 -1.58
CA GLN A 72 8.04 7.93 -1.81
C GLN A 72 8.97 7.24 -2.79
N LYS A 73 9.22 5.96 -2.60
CA LYS A 73 10.17 5.22 -3.42
C LYS A 73 9.67 5.00 -4.84
N TYR A 74 8.37 4.74 -4.99
CA TYR A 74 7.78 4.47 -6.30
C TYR A 74 7.19 5.72 -6.95
N ARG A 75 7.22 6.85 -6.22
CA ARG A 75 6.63 8.13 -6.68
C ARG A 75 5.16 7.94 -7.05
N SER A 76 4.47 7.17 -6.24
CA SER A 76 3.07 6.87 -6.46
C SER A 76 2.20 7.83 -5.65
N LYS A 77 1.09 8.25 -6.24
CA LYS A 77 0.14 9.13 -5.56
C LYS A 77 -1.15 8.42 -5.21
N LYS A 78 -1.37 7.23 -5.75
CA LYS A 78 -2.55 6.43 -5.44
C LYS A 78 -2.11 5.11 -4.84
N LEU A 79 -2.52 4.89 -3.61
CA LEU A 79 -2.13 3.73 -2.86
C LEU A 79 -3.38 3.09 -2.27
N TYR A 80 -3.43 1.78 -2.34
CA TYR A 80 -4.57 1.03 -1.84
C TYR A 80 -4.11 -0.02 -0.86
N LEU A 81 -4.76 -0.06 0.29
CA LEU A 81 -4.65 -1.19 1.20
C LEU A 81 -5.90 -2.04 1.03
N ILE A 82 -5.70 -3.31 0.80
CA ILE A 82 -6.79 -4.25 0.54
C ILE A 82 -6.90 -5.20 1.72
N TYR A 83 -8.09 -5.22 2.32
CA TYR A 83 -8.37 -6.04 3.50
C TYR A 83 -9.48 -7.05 3.16
N PRO A 84 -9.50 -8.20 3.82
CA PRO A 84 -10.58 -9.15 3.60
C PRO A 84 -11.91 -8.58 4.07
N GLN A 85 -12.96 -8.90 3.34
CA GLN A 85 -14.31 -8.54 3.72
C GLN A 85 -14.76 -9.44 4.88
N THR A 86 -15.34 -8.81 5.90
CA THR A 86 -15.85 -9.52 7.07
C THR A 86 -17.18 -8.89 7.48
N ASP A 87 -17.82 -9.41 8.53
CA ASP A 87 -19.02 -8.79 9.04
C ASP A 87 -18.78 -7.40 9.63
N LYS A 88 -17.52 -7.04 9.87
CA LYS A 88 -17.14 -5.71 10.34
C LYS A 88 -16.73 -4.78 9.22
N PHE A 89 -16.61 -5.29 8.01
CA PHE A 89 -16.19 -4.50 6.85
C PHE A 89 -16.93 -5.01 5.63
N LEU A 90 -18.16 -4.54 5.45
CA LEU A 90 -19.04 -4.98 4.36
C LEU A 90 -19.08 -3.97 3.23
N SER A 91 -18.76 -2.71 3.50
CA SER A 91 -18.74 -1.67 2.46
C SER A 91 -17.61 -1.92 1.48
N PRO A 92 -17.75 -1.47 0.22
CA PRO A 92 -16.68 -1.65 -0.77
C PRO A 92 -15.39 -0.96 -0.38
N SER A 93 -15.48 0.15 0.34
CA SER A 93 -14.31 0.89 0.76
C SER A 93 -14.62 1.78 1.95
N ILE A 94 -13.58 2.19 2.63
CA ILE A 94 -13.61 3.24 3.64
C ILE A 94 -13.27 4.55 2.93
N ALA A 95 -13.79 5.67 3.45
CA ALA A 95 -13.49 6.98 2.88
C ALA A 95 -11.98 7.16 2.72
N PRO A 96 -11.53 7.79 1.63
CA PRO A 96 -10.10 7.90 1.36
C PRO A 96 -9.38 8.71 2.42
N PHE A 97 -8.13 8.35 2.65
CA PHE A 97 -7.22 9.15 3.47
C PHE A 97 -6.36 9.99 2.55
N TYR A 98 -6.14 11.23 2.93
CA TYR A 98 -5.30 12.15 2.17
C TYR A 98 -4.11 12.57 3.01
N TYR A 99 -2.97 12.77 2.36
CA TYR A 99 -1.79 13.26 3.05
C TYR A 99 -1.04 14.23 2.14
N ASN A 100 -0.29 15.12 2.74
CA ASN A 100 0.56 16.05 2.00
C ASN A 100 1.96 15.51 1.89
N THR A 101 2.56 15.72 0.76
CA THR A 101 3.94 15.28 0.53
C THR A 101 4.88 16.49 0.48
#